data_273286343b9b0970648b404dbcad707d
#
_entry.id   273286343b9b0970648b404dbcad707d
#
_cell.length_a   1.000
_cell.length_b   1.000
_cell.length_c   1.000
_cell.angle_alpha   90.00
_cell.angle_beta   90.00
_cell.angle_gamma   90.00
#
_symmetry.space_group_name_H-M   'P 1'
#
loop_
_entity.id
_entity.type
_entity.pdbx_description
1 polymer ?
#
loop_
_entity_poly.entity_id
_entity_poly.type
_entity_poly.pdbx_seq_one_letter_code
_entity_poly.pdbx_strand_id
1 'polypeptide(L)'
;MSPQIATNTVVTRDELLDFARPRHHAIVITRRADGSPQASPVTCGVDEAGRIVVATYPSRAKARNARRDPRVSVVVLSDDFGGPWAQIDGDAEVIDMPEAVEPLVSYYRAIAARLSEGRAAG
;
A
#
# COMPACT_ATOMS: atom_id res chain seq x y z
N MET A 1 16.82 3.14 25.80
CA MET A 1 16.12 2.09 25.01
C MET A 1 16.98 1.73 23.82
N SER A 2 17.31 0.47 23.70
CA SER A 2 18.06 0.00 22.55
C SER A 2 17.18 0.02 21.30
N PRO A 3 17.64 0.60 20.18
CA PRO A 3 16.89 0.51 18.94
C PRO A 3 16.80 -0.95 18.50
N GLN A 4 15.62 -1.35 18.04
CA GLN A 4 15.46 -2.66 17.43
C GLN A 4 15.89 -2.59 15.99
N ILE A 5 16.86 -3.41 15.63
CA ILE A 5 17.36 -3.51 14.26
C ILE A 5 16.56 -4.61 13.57
N ALA A 6 16.06 -4.31 12.37
CA ALA A 6 15.37 -5.30 11.56
C ALA A 6 16.32 -6.46 11.27
N THR A 7 15.90 -7.68 11.59
CA THR A 7 16.71 -8.88 11.38
C THR A 7 16.43 -9.55 10.04
N ASN A 8 15.26 -9.30 9.44
CA ASN A 8 14.89 -9.83 8.13
C ASN A 8 14.96 -8.72 7.09
N THR A 9 15.89 -8.83 6.16
CA THR A 9 16.03 -7.85 5.07
C THR A 9 15.25 -8.24 3.82
N VAL A 10 14.93 -9.51 3.65
CA VAL A 10 14.14 -10.01 2.51
C VAL A 10 13.15 -11.04 3.05
N VAL A 11 11.90 -10.92 2.61
CA VAL A 11 10.83 -11.85 2.97
C VAL A 11 10.21 -12.44 1.71
N THR A 12 9.54 -13.57 1.85
CA THR A 12 8.81 -14.18 0.73
C THR A 12 7.55 -13.37 0.41
N ARG A 13 7.01 -13.59 -0.79
CA ARG A 13 5.75 -12.94 -1.19
C ARG A 13 4.61 -13.28 -0.22
N ASP A 14 4.50 -14.53 0.21
CA ASP A 14 3.44 -14.97 1.13
C ASP A 14 3.57 -14.29 2.50
N GLU A 15 4.79 -14.23 3.03
CA GLU A 15 5.05 -13.52 4.29
C GLU A 15 4.68 -12.04 4.18
N LEU A 16 5.02 -11.41 3.04
CA LEU A 16 4.69 -10.02 2.78
C LEU A 16 3.18 -9.79 2.75
N LEU A 17 2.44 -10.66 2.03
CA LEU A 17 0.99 -10.53 1.92
C LEU A 17 0.30 -10.79 3.25
N ASP A 18 0.76 -11.74 4.04
CA ASP A 18 0.23 -12.00 5.38
C ASP A 18 0.43 -10.79 6.28
N PHE A 19 1.56 -10.11 6.16
CA PHE A 19 1.82 -8.88 6.89
C PHE A 19 0.91 -7.74 6.42
N ALA A 20 0.75 -7.57 5.12
CA ALA A 20 0.08 -6.41 4.52
C ALA A 20 -1.45 -6.49 4.63
N ARG A 21 -2.05 -7.69 4.52
CA ARG A 21 -3.52 -7.87 4.50
C ARG A 21 -4.25 -7.18 5.64
N PRO A 22 -3.81 -7.32 6.91
CA PRO A 22 -4.50 -6.67 8.03
C PRO A 22 -4.18 -5.19 8.18
N ARG A 23 -3.28 -4.64 7.39
CA ARG A 23 -2.79 -3.27 7.55
C ARG A 23 -3.25 -2.40 6.41
N HIS A 24 -3.65 -1.16 6.74
CA HIS A 24 -4.25 -0.26 5.77
C HIS A 24 -3.56 1.10 5.71
N HIS A 25 -2.53 1.32 6.51
CA HIS A 25 -1.74 2.55 6.49
C HIS A 25 -0.43 2.32 5.77
N ALA A 26 -0.16 3.14 4.77
CA ALA A 26 1.05 3.01 3.98
C ALA A 26 1.54 4.37 3.50
N ILE A 27 2.80 4.39 3.08
CA ILE A 27 3.38 5.50 2.32
C ILE A 27 3.66 4.97 0.93
N VAL A 28 3.12 5.63 -0.09
CA VAL A 28 3.47 5.35 -1.47
C VAL A 28 4.50 6.36 -1.95
N ILE A 29 5.54 5.86 -2.60
CA ILE A 29 6.62 6.67 -3.15
C ILE A 29 6.61 6.49 -4.66
N THR A 30 6.41 7.59 -5.36
CA THR A 30 6.44 7.67 -6.83
C THR A 30 7.58 8.57 -7.27
N ARG A 31 7.85 8.64 -8.56
CA ARG A 31 8.93 9.45 -9.10
C ARG A 31 8.39 10.67 -9.83
N ARG A 32 8.89 11.85 -9.46
CA ARG A 32 8.62 13.09 -10.18
C ARG A 32 9.26 13.05 -11.56
N ALA A 33 8.92 14.01 -12.42
CA ALA A 33 9.47 14.11 -13.77
C ALA A 33 11.00 14.20 -13.79
N ASP A 34 11.60 14.79 -12.77
CA ASP A 34 13.06 14.90 -12.62
C ASP A 34 13.71 13.64 -12.00
N GLY A 35 12.92 12.61 -11.70
CA GLY A 35 13.38 11.37 -11.08
C GLY A 35 13.43 11.39 -9.57
N SER A 36 13.16 12.51 -8.92
CA SER A 36 13.17 12.60 -7.46
C SER A 36 11.95 11.91 -6.85
N PRO A 37 12.06 11.35 -5.63
CA PRO A 37 10.93 10.68 -4.99
C PRO A 37 9.89 11.67 -4.48
N GLN A 38 8.62 11.25 -4.58
CA GLN A 38 7.48 11.93 -3.97
C GLN A 38 6.74 10.93 -3.10
N ALA A 39 6.67 11.18 -1.81
CA ALA A 39 6.04 10.30 -0.83
C ALA A 39 4.67 10.84 -0.42
N SER A 40 3.69 9.95 -0.29
CA SER A 40 2.34 10.30 0.15
C SER A 40 1.80 9.26 1.12
N PRO A 41 1.25 9.66 2.27
CA PRO A 41 0.49 8.73 3.11
C PRO A 41 -0.82 8.35 2.40
N VAL A 42 -1.16 7.08 2.47
CA VAL A 42 -2.33 6.52 1.79
C VAL A 42 -2.98 5.45 2.65
N THR A 43 -4.24 5.17 2.36
CA THR A 43 -4.90 3.95 2.82
C THR A 43 -4.74 2.90 1.74
N CYS A 44 -4.35 1.70 2.12
CA CYS A 44 -4.13 0.60 1.18
C CYS A 44 -4.91 -0.65 1.55
N GLY A 45 -4.99 -1.56 0.62
CA GLY A 45 -5.55 -2.89 0.80
C GLY A 45 -4.81 -3.88 -0.09
N VAL A 46 -5.16 -5.15 0.05
CA VAL A 46 -4.65 -6.23 -0.80
C VAL A 46 -5.83 -6.85 -1.53
N ASP A 47 -5.77 -6.93 -2.85
CA ASP A 47 -6.85 -7.53 -3.64
C ASP A 47 -6.74 -9.07 -3.67
N GLU A 48 -7.70 -9.73 -4.33
CA GLU A 48 -7.74 -11.19 -4.43
C GLU A 48 -6.54 -11.78 -5.18
N ALA A 49 -5.94 -11.01 -6.08
CA ALA A 49 -4.75 -11.44 -6.82
C ALA A 49 -3.45 -11.23 -6.04
N GLY A 50 -3.52 -10.67 -4.82
CA GLY A 50 -2.35 -10.40 -4.00
C GLY A 50 -1.61 -9.15 -4.40
N ARG A 51 -2.32 -8.16 -4.95
CA ARG A 51 -1.74 -6.86 -5.31
C ARG A 51 -2.07 -5.83 -4.24
N ILE A 52 -1.12 -4.94 -3.98
CA ILE A 52 -1.38 -3.78 -3.12
C ILE A 52 -2.20 -2.77 -3.92
N VAL A 53 -3.32 -2.33 -3.37
CA VAL A 53 -4.26 -1.43 -4.03
C VAL A 53 -4.35 -0.12 -3.25
N VAL A 54 -4.27 0.99 -3.97
CA VAL A 54 -4.42 2.34 -3.43
C VAL A 54 -5.42 3.09 -4.29
N ALA A 55 -6.46 3.64 -3.66
CA ALA A 55 -7.41 4.50 -4.36
C ALA A 55 -6.93 5.95 -4.29
N THR A 56 -6.98 6.66 -5.41
CA THR A 56 -6.58 8.06 -5.49
C THR A 56 -7.33 8.77 -6.59
N TYR A 57 -7.35 10.10 -6.54
CA TYR A 57 -7.91 10.91 -7.63
C TYR A 57 -6.90 11.06 -8.77
N PRO A 58 -7.37 11.07 -10.05
CA PRO A 58 -6.47 11.17 -11.21
C PRO A 58 -5.58 12.41 -11.21
N SER A 59 -6.03 13.50 -10.60
CA SER A 59 -5.28 14.76 -10.55
C SER A 59 -4.17 14.79 -9.50
N ARG A 60 -4.12 13.82 -8.59
CA ARG A 60 -3.10 13.77 -7.55
C ARG A 60 -1.73 13.48 -8.13
N ALA A 61 -0.69 14.05 -7.51
CA ALA A 61 0.70 13.90 -7.97
C ALA A 61 1.11 12.43 -8.11
N LYS A 62 0.77 11.59 -7.13
CA LYS A 62 1.12 10.17 -7.17
C LYS A 62 0.53 9.44 -8.36
N ALA A 63 -0.71 9.77 -8.76
CA ALA A 63 -1.34 9.14 -9.93
C ALA A 63 -0.64 9.59 -11.23
N ARG A 64 -0.37 10.87 -11.37
CA ARG A 64 0.33 11.41 -12.54
C ARG A 64 1.76 10.87 -12.65
N ASN A 65 2.45 10.79 -11.53
CA ASN A 65 3.81 10.26 -11.47
C ASN A 65 3.84 8.77 -11.87
N ALA A 66 2.91 7.97 -11.35
CA ALA A 66 2.85 6.54 -11.64
C ALA A 66 2.50 6.25 -13.11
N ARG A 67 1.69 7.11 -13.75
CA ARG A 67 1.42 6.98 -15.18
C ARG A 67 2.66 7.23 -16.03
N ARG A 68 3.47 8.21 -15.65
CA ARG A 68 4.68 8.56 -16.38
C ARG A 68 5.81 7.57 -16.12
N ASP A 69 5.96 7.13 -14.88
CA ASP A 69 6.99 6.20 -14.44
C ASP A 69 6.34 5.19 -13.49
N PRO A 70 6.17 3.93 -13.93
CA PRO A 70 5.45 2.94 -13.11
C PRO A 70 6.25 2.45 -11.90
N ARG A 71 7.54 2.74 -11.80
CA ARG A 71 8.35 2.29 -10.67
C ARG A 71 7.91 2.98 -9.40
N VAL A 72 7.45 2.20 -8.43
CA VAL A 72 6.94 2.71 -7.17
C VAL A 72 7.49 1.89 -6.00
N SER A 73 7.49 2.51 -4.83
CA SER A 73 7.71 1.81 -3.57
C SER A 73 6.53 2.06 -2.65
N VAL A 74 6.13 1.04 -1.91
CA VAL A 74 5.08 1.16 -0.91
C VAL A 74 5.64 0.68 0.42
N VAL A 75 5.52 1.52 1.44
CA VAL A 75 5.90 1.16 2.81
C VAL A 75 4.61 0.91 3.59
N VAL A 76 4.35 -0.35 3.93
CA VAL A 76 3.18 -0.73 4.73
C VAL A 76 3.57 -0.64 6.20
N LEU A 77 2.78 0.13 6.95
CA LEU A 77 3.06 0.43 8.35
C LEU A 77 2.15 -0.36 9.27
N SER A 78 2.65 -0.65 10.47
CA SER A 78 1.81 -1.14 11.55
C SER A 78 0.97 0.00 12.13
N ASP A 79 -0.15 -0.33 12.76
CA ASP A 79 -0.97 0.66 13.46
C ASP A 79 -0.20 1.32 14.61
N ASP A 80 0.68 0.56 15.26
CA ASP A 80 1.67 1.11 16.18
C ASP A 80 2.87 1.58 15.36
N PHE A 81 3.15 2.88 15.39
CA PHE A 81 4.23 3.49 14.61
C PHE A 81 5.61 2.88 14.92
N GLY A 82 5.83 2.39 16.11
CA GLY A 82 7.08 1.69 16.50
C GLY A 82 7.12 0.22 16.10
N GLY A 83 6.05 -0.31 15.49
CA GLY A 83 5.95 -1.71 15.12
C GLY A 83 6.65 -2.08 13.82
N PRO A 84 6.55 -3.34 13.41
CA PRO A 84 7.13 -3.80 12.15
C PRO A 84 6.58 -3.04 10.94
N TRP A 85 7.36 -2.96 9.89
CA TRP A 85 6.97 -2.36 8.63
C TRP A 85 7.59 -3.16 7.48
N ALA A 86 7.03 -3.03 6.29
CA ALA A 86 7.54 -3.69 5.10
C ALA A 86 7.57 -2.72 3.93
N GLN A 87 8.63 -2.78 3.13
CA GLN A 87 8.75 -2.01 1.90
C GLN A 87 8.64 -2.95 0.71
N ILE A 88 7.82 -2.57 -0.23
CA ILE A 88 7.58 -3.29 -1.48
C ILE A 88 7.98 -2.38 -2.62
N ASP A 89 8.92 -2.82 -3.45
CA ASP A 89 9.28 -2.13 -4.69
C ASP A 89 8.65 -2.89 -5.85
N GLY A 90 8.05 -2.17 -6.78
CA GLY A 90 7.40 -2.81 -7.91
C GLY A 90 6.92 -1.80 -8.94
N ASP A 91 6.17 -2.31 -9.90
CA ASP A 91 5.56 -1.50 -10.94
C ASP A 91 4.08 -1.30 -10.64
N ALA A 92 3.64 -0.05 -10.74
CA ALA A 92 2.24 0.30 -10.58
C ALA A 92 1.50 0.18 -11.90
N GLU A 93 0.27 -0.27 -11.83
CA GLU A 93 -0.71 -0.16 -12.90
C GLU A 93 -1.76 0.85 -12.46
N VAL A 94 -1.94 1.90 -13.24
CA VAL A 94 -2.97 2.90 -12.97
C VAL A 94 -4.21 2.56 -13.77
N ILE A 95 -5.30 2.29 -13.07
CA ILE A 95 -6.57 1.91 -13.67
C ILE A 95 -7.53 3.09 -13.50
N ASP A 96 -7.97 3.67 -14.62
CA ASP A 96 -8.89 4.79 -14.63
C ASP A 96 -10.34 4.34 -14.68
N MET A 97 -11.26 5.24 -14.33
CA MET A 97 -12.69 5.01 -14.52
C MET A 97 -13.01 4.90 -16.02
N PRO A 98 -13.95 4.04 -16.42
CA PRO A 98 -14.82 3.20 -15.57
C PRO A 98 -14.20 1.88 -15.12
N GLU A 99 -13.05 1.49 -15.63
CA GLU A 99 -12.41 0.19 -15.37
C GLU A 99 -12.01 0.01 -13.90
N ALA A 100 -11.83 1.12 -13.17
CA ALA A 100 -11.46 1.09 -11.76
C ALA A 100 -12.61 0.76 -10.81
N VAL A 101 -13.87 0.70 -11.30
CA VAL A 101 -15.04 0.53 -10.41
C VAL A 101 -14.96 -0.76 -9.60
N GLU A 102 -14.73 -1.89 -10.26
CA GLU A 102 -14.68 -3.18 -9.57
C GLU A 102 -13.47 -3.30 -8.62
N PRO A 103 -12.26 -2.91 -9.00
CA PRO A 103 -11.14 -2.87 -8.06
C PRO A 103 -11.40 -1.99 -6.83
N LEU A 104 -12.02 -0.82 -6.99
CA LEU A 104 -12.35 0.06 -5.87
C LEU A 104 -13.35 -0.58 -4.92
N VAL A 105 -14.37 -1.25 -5.42
CA VAL A 105 -15.36 -1.94 -4.59
C VAL A 105 -14.69 -3.03 -3.77
N SER A 106 -13.83 -3.85 -4.35
CA SER A 106 -13.09 -4.89 -3.64
C SER A 106 -12.20 -4.32 -2.54
N TYR A 107 -11.54 -3.20 -2.80
CA TYR A 107 -10.70 -2.50 -1.84
C TYR A 107 -11.50 -2.05 -0.60
N TYR A 108 -12.63 -1.39 -0.80
CA TYR A 108 -13.46 -0.91 0.32
C TYR A 108 -14.08 -2.05 1.12
N ARG A 109 -14.48 -3.14 0.48
CA ARG A 109 -14.97 -4.34 1.16
C ARG A 109 -13.89 -4.94 2.07
N ALA A 110 -12.65 -5.02 1.61
CA ALA A 110 -11.54 -5.56 2.40
C ALA A 110 -11.30 -4.70 3.66
N ILE A 111 -11.31 -3.38 3.53
CA ILE A 111 -11.14 -2.47 4.66
C ILE A 111 -12.30 -2.62 5.67
N ALA A 112 -13.53 -2.68 5.18
CA ALA A 112 -14.70 -2.80 6.04
C ALA A 112 -14.70 -4.11 6.83
N ALA A 113 -14.33 -5.21 6.19
CA ALA A 113 -14.21 -6.51 6.86
C ALA A 113 -13.15 -6.46 7.97
N ARG A 114 -12.02 -5.83 7.72
CA ARG A 114 -10.95 -5.70 8.70
C ARG A 114 -11.36 -4.86 9.91
N LEU A 115 -12.08 -3.77 9.70
CA LEU A 115 -12.60 -2.95 10.78
C LEU A 115 -13.57 -3.74 11.67
N SER A 116 -14.43 -4.55 11.07
CA SER A 116 -15.35 -5.41 11.81
C SER A 116 -14.62 -6.43 12.68
N GLU A 117 -13.58 -7.05 12.17
CA GLU A 117 -12.73 -7.96 12.95
C GLU A 117 -12.05 -7.25 14.12
N GLY A 118 -11.53 -6.04 13.90
CA GLY A 118 -10.92 -5.24 14.94
C GLY A 118 -11.88 -4.94 16.08
N ARG A 119 -13.15 -4.64 15.77
CA ARG A 119 -14.20 -4.41 16.78
C ARG A 119 -14.52 -5.67 17.55
N ALA A 120 -14.54 -6.83 16.89
CA ALA A 120 -14.82 -8.11 17.55
C ALA A 120 -13.69 -8.51 18.51
N ALA A 121 -12.45 -8.16 18.18
CA ALA A 121 -11.28 -8.45 19.00
C ALA A 121 -11.12 -7.49 20.18
N GLY A 122 -11.72 -6.31 20.07
CA GLY A 122 -11.66 -5.29 21.10
C GLY A 122 -12.71 -5.50 22.16
#